data_cd254aa3b08a75e62acdcbe997d51ca6
#
_entry.id   cd254aa3b08a75e62acdcbe997d51ca6
#
_cell.length_a   1.000
_cell.length_b   1.000
_cell.length_c   1.000
_cell.angle_alpha   90.00
_cell.angle_beta   90.00
_cell.angle_gamma   90.00
#
_symmetry.space_group_name_H-M   'P 1'
#
loop_
_entity.id
_entity.type
_entity.pdbx_description
1 polymer ?
#
loop_
_entity_poly.entity_id
_entity_poly.type
_entity_poly.pdbx_seq_one_letter_code
_entity_poly.pdbx_strand_id
1 'polypeptide(L)'
;MKEYSKKQLEAWDRLEAEVGGETGVKLVEALKSLYEMYTPDMIDWFASLYDPTTGGYYYSESARDGEYTMRGDRRFELCPDAESTIQALGVWQLSGMMRAYGNSKRNAVPAWMREQIVRYIKSLQDPDTGFFYHPQWGKEFTDGYVLRRARDLLWCTGILNDLGSAPTYNSPNGYKGDGIRYDGTSVAVAHDASLSSQAAENTGRERSYHAPHLDNKDTFMAYLLDLEEKRKGDFYGIGSQLTSESPQFVERDKALAEEGVGYSLMQILCDWLDTKQDPATGFFTSINGLLKVSGIYSRAQREIPNSELAVQSAIDFILSDKPAGSIVELYNPWNAIANTIGIVGKYGATRVIDGEELTGEERAARLRRIVHETAPATLAKTKEKLAPYAKPRGSFSYTVNGPAINSCGMPVVDKQLFEGDVNATHLASTGLLSGIYSGLALSSLAVPIFSEDDGERYIALLEERCNKVIK
;
A
#
# COMPACT_ATOMS: atom_id res chain seq x y z
N MET A 1 -6.39 24.87 17.48
CA MET A 1 -7.33 23.72 17.42
C MET A 1 -7.89 23.61 16.02
N LYS A 2 -7.92 22.43 15.45
CA LYS A 2 -8.55 22.15 14.14
C LYS A 2 -10.05 22.47 14.24
N GLU A 3 -10.57 23.23 13.28
CA GLU A 3 -12.02 23.41 13.15
C GLU A 3 -12.63 22.19 12.47
N TYR A 4 -13.75 21.72 13.02
CA TYR A 4 -14.46 20.55 12.50
C TYR A 4 -15.83 20.98 11.96
N SER A 5 -16.23 20.44 10.81
CA SER A 5 -17.59 20.56 10.30
C SER A 5 -18.59 19.88 11.24
N LYS A 6 -19.88 20.25 11.12
CA LYS A 6 -20.96 19.63 11.89
C LYS A 6 -20.95 18.09 11.73
N LYS A 7 -20.78 17.59 10.50
CA LYS A 7 -20.72 16.14 10.22
C LYS A 7 -19.53 15.45 10.90
N GLN A 8 -18.38 16.15 10.99
CA GLN A 8 -17.21 15.63 11.71
C GLN A 8 -17.44 15.61 13.23
N LEU A 9 -18.07 16.64 13.80
CA LEU A 9 -18.44 16.66 15.22
C LEU A 9 -19.40 15.50 15.57
N GLU A 10 -20.45 15.32 14.79
CA GLU A 10 -21.37 14.18 14.94
C GLU A 10 -20.66 12.82 14.78
N ALA A 11 -19.61 12.73 13.96
CA ALA A 11 -18.81 11.51 13.83
C ALA A 11 -17.95 11.25 15.07
N TRP A 12 -17.39 12.30 15.68
CA TRP A 12 -16.68 12.19 16.97
C TRP A 12 -17.61 11.74 18.10
N ASP A 13 -18.82 12.31 18.20
CA ASP A 13 -19.80 11.93 19.22
C ASP A 13 -20.24 10.48 19.07
N ARG A 14 -20.45 10.02 17.81
CA ARG A 14 -20.77 8.60 17.53
C ARG A 14 -19.63 7.66 17.94
N LEU A 15 -18.39 8.02 17.63
CA LEU A 15 -17.22 7.21 17.99
C LEU A 15 -17.05 7.11 19.50
N GLU A 16 -17.24 8.22 20.23
CA GLU A 16 -17.18 8.23 21.68
C GLU A 16 -18.27 7.32 22.29
N ALA A 17 -19.50 7.40 21.76
CA ALA A 17 -20.61 6.57 22.21
C ALA A 17 -20.40 5.07 21.89
N GLU A 18 -19.82 4.75 20.73
CA GLU A 18 -19.52 3.38 20.31
C GLU A 18 -18.51 2.70 21.23
N VAL A 19 -17.42 3.38 21.58
CA VAL A 19 -16.41 2.86 22.51
C VAL A 19 -16.94 2.89 23.95
N GLY A 20 -17.62 3.95 24.33
CA GLY A 20 -18.29 4.12 25.61
C GLY A 20 -17.39 4.42 26.83
N GLY A 21 -17.97 4.93 27.86
CA GLY A 21 -17.33 5.18 29.14
C GLY A 21 -16.14 6.13 29.10
N GLU A 22 -15.29 6.08 30.11
CA GLU A 22 -14.08 6.90 30.23
C GLU A 22 -13.06 6.57 29.14
N THR A 23 -13.04 5.33 28.68
CA THR A 23 -12.15 4.87 27.58
C THR A 23 -12.51 5.57 26.28
N GLY A 24 -13.79 5.70 25.93
CA GLY A 24 -14.25 6.41 24.72
C GLY A 24 -13.83 7.87 24.74
N VAL A 25 -14.02 8.57 25.85
CA VAL A 25 -13.61 9.98 26.02
C VAL A 25 -12.10 10.14 25.78
N LYS A 26 -11.28 9.36 26.49
CA LYS A 26 -9.80 9.43 26.36
C LYS A 26 -9.31 9.07 24.96
N LEU A 27 -9.93 8.09 24.33
CA LEU A 27 -9.59 7.69 22.95
C LEU A 27 -9.89 8.83 21.96
N VAL A 28 -11.08 9.43 22.04
CA VAL A 28 -11.50 10.52 21.17
C VAL A 28 -10.62 11.75 21.37
N GLU A 29 -10.27 12.11 22.59
CA GLU A 29 -9.32 13.19 22.88
C GLU A 29 -7.95 12.94 22.24
N ALA A 30 -7.41 11.74 22.37
CA ALA A 30 -6.12 11.37 21.79
C ALA A 30 -6.15 11.37 20.24
N LEU A 31 -7.23 10.88 19.63
CA LEU A 31 -7.44 10.94 18.18
C LEU A 31 -7.57 12.38 17.69
N LYS A 32 -8.39 13.21 18.35
CA LYS A 32 -8.52 14.65 18.01
C LYS A 32 -7.16 15.35 18.06
N SER A 33 -6.35 15.03 19.06
CA SER A 33 -4.97 15.54 19.16
C SER A 33 -4.11 15.13 17.95
N LEU A 34 -4.19 13.87 17.51
CA LEU A 34 -3.48 13.40 16.31
C LEU A 34 -3.99 14.10 15.04
N TYR A 35 -5.30 14.32 14.91
CA TYR A 35 -5.92 14.98 13.77
C TYR A 35 -5.50 16.45 13.59
N GLU A 36 -4.98 17.10 14.61
CA GLU A 36 -4.39 18.44 14.49
C GLU A 36 -3.20 18.49 13.53
N MET A 37 -2.55 17.35 13.27
CA MET A 37 -1.46 17.24 12.31
C MET A 37 -1.90 17.40 10.84
N TYR A 38 -3.20 17.23 10.54
CA TYR A 38 -3.71 17.23 9.18
C TYR A 38 -4.43 18.55 8.88
N THR A 39 -3.79 19.40 8.09
CA THR A 39 -4.31 20.74 7.73
C THR A 39 -4.89 20.76 6.32
N PRO A 40 -5.83 21.68 6.00
CA PRO A 40 -6.39 21.82 4.65
C PRO A 40 -5.35 22.16 3.56
N ASP A 41 -4.18 22.69 3.92
CA ASP A 41 -3.08 22.97 2.98
C ASP A 41 -2.61 21.72 2.25
N MET A 42 -2.80 20.52 2.86
CA MET A 42 -2.52 19.24 2.23
C MET A 42 -3.30 19.04 0.93
N ILE A 43 -4.52 19.57 0.84
CA ILE A 43 -5.39 19.47 -0.34
C ILE A 43 -4.77 20.25 -1.51
N ASP A 44 -4.33 21.50 -1.24
CA ASP A 44 -3.66 22.35 -2.25
C ASP A 44 -2.33 21.73 -2.68
N TRP A 45 -1.61 21.13 -1.73
CA TRP A 45 -0.35 20.45 -2.01
C TRP A 45 -0.56 19.27 -2.95
N PHE A 46 -1.50 18.34 -2.67
CA PHE A 46 -1.81 17.22 -3.56
C PHE A 46 -2.27 17.70 -4.94
N ALA A 47 -3.17 18.69 -5.00
CA ALA A 47 -3.63 19.26 -6.27
C ALA A 47 -2.44 19.81 -7.09
N SER A 48 -1.44 20.38 -6.42
CA SER A 48 -0.25 20.93 -7.10
C SER A 48 0.65 19.87 -7.75
N LEU A 49 0.57 18.62 -7.32
CA LEU A 49 1.37 17.53 -7.87
C LEU A 49 0.70 16.79 -9.04
N TYR A 50 -0.56 17.09 -9.33
CA TYR A 50 -1.26 16.52 -10.48
C TYR A 50 -0.68 17.05 -11.80
N ASP A 51 -0.41 16.16 -12.74
CA ASP A 51 -0.01 16.49 -14.10
C ASP A 51 -1.21 16.48 -15.05
N PRO A 52 -1.65 17.64 -15.55
CA PRO A 52 -2.79 17.72 -16.48
C PRO A 52 -2.56 17.03 -17.83
N THR A 53 -1.30 16.74 -18.18
CA THR A 53 -0.95 16.13 -19.46
C THR A 53 -1.17 14.62 -19.44
N THR A 54 -0.72 13.96 -18.39
CA THR A 54 -0.81 12.50 -18.24
C THR A 54 -1.99 12.06 -17.37
N GLY A 55 -2.44 12.90 -16.43
CA GLY A 55 -3.40 12.55 -15.39
C GLY A 55 -2.77 11.87 -14.18
N GLY A 56 -1.44 11.65 -14.17
CA GLY A 56 -0.70 11.10 -13.03
C GLY A 56 -0.31 12.16 -12.01
N TYR A 57 0.33 11.71 -10.92
CA TYR A 57 0.86 12.57 -9.87
C TYR A 57 2.37 12.42 -9.79
N TYR A 58 3.07 13.56 -9.62
CA TYR A 58 4.49 13.58 -9.29
C TYR A 58 4.73 13.15 -7.85
N TYR A 59 5.89 12.59 -7.58
CA TYR A 59 6.29 12.11 -6.26
C TYR A 59 6.41 13.23 -5.21
N SER A 60 6.95 14.41 -5.60
CA SER A 60 7.11 15.59 -4.77
C SER A 60 7.10 16.87 -5.62
N GLU A 61 7.20 18.05 -4.96
CA GLU A 61 7.32 19.32 -5.68
C GLU A 61 8.62 19.39 -6.47
N SER A 62 9.73 18.94 -5.92
CA SER A 62 11.01 18.91 -6.64
C SER A 62 11.03 17.90 -7.79
N ALA A 63 10.25 16.81 -7.71
CA ALA A 63 10.06 15.89 -8.84
C ALA A 63 9.23 16.55 -9.96
N ARG A 64 8.23 17.38 -9.62
CA ARG A 64 7.41 18.10 -10.59
C ARG A 64 8.20 19.23 -11.29
N ASP A 65 9.00 19.97 -10.52
CA ASP A 65 9.69 21.17 -10.99
C ASP A 65 11.08 20.86 -11.56
N GLY A 66 11.60 19.64 -11.33
CA GLY A 66 12.86 19.14 -11.84
C GLY A 66 12.71 18.49 -13.22
N GLU A 67 13.79 18.45 -13.97
CA GLU A 67 13.83 17.81 -15.29
C GLU A 67 14.29 16.36 -15.20
N TYR A 68 15.28 16.05 -14.35
CA TYR A 68 15.88 14.73 -14.26
C TYR A 68 16.48 14.44 -12.90
N THR A 69 16.77 13.17 -12.67
CA THR A 69 17.61 12.68 -11.56
C THR A 69 18.70 11.76 -12.10
N MET A 70 19.79 11.61 -11.33
CA MET A 70 20.95 10.80 -11.70
C MET A 70 21.09 9.58 -10.80
N ARG A 71 21.51 8.45 -11.39
CA ARG A 71 21.98 7.29 -10.63
C ARG A 71 23.27 6.76 -11.26
N GLY A 72 24.40 7.04 -10.63
CA GLY A 72 25.70 6.91 -11.29
C GLY A 72 25.74 7.79 -12.53
N ASP A 73 26.11 7.24 -13.67
CA ASP A 73 26.17 7.95 -14.95
C ASP A 73 24.85 7.93 -15.74
N ARG A 74 23.81 7.29 -15.22
CA ARG A 74 22.51 7.17 -15.88
C ARG A 74 21.57 8.31 -15.50
N ARG A 75 21.05 9.01 -16.50
CA ARG A 75 20.05 10.07 -16.37
C ARG A 75 18.64 9.49 -16.50
N PHE A 76 17.72 9.95 -15.65
CA PHE A 76 16.29 9.59 -15.64
C PHE A 76 15.47 10.88 -15.64
N GLU A 77 14.66 11.09 -16.66
CA GLU A 77 13.73 12.21 -16.72
C GLU A 77 12.61 12.04 -15.70
N LEU A 78 12.33 13.09 -14.91
CA LEU A 78 11.30 13.06 -13.88
C LEU A 78 9.92 13.18 -14.54
N CYS A 79 9.02 12.28 -14.18
CA CYS A 79 7.63 12.29 -14.64
C CYS A 79 6.70 11.71 -13.57
N PRO A 80 5.37 11.91 -13.69
CA PRO A 80 4.40 11.30 -12.80
C PRO A 80 4.53 9.78 -12.77
N ASP A 81 4.28 9.16 -11.64
CA ASP A 81 4.41 7.70 -11.49
C ASP A 81 3.15 7.03 -10.93
N ALA A 82 3.04 5.70 -11.16
CA ALA A 82 1.88 4.91 -10.75
C ALA A 82 1.74 4.84 -9.22
N GLU A 83 2.85 4.78 -8.47
CA GLU A 83 2.84 4.76 -7.00
C GLU A 83 2.24 6.05 -6.45
N SER A 84 2.75 7.21 -6.88
CA SER A 84 2.25 8.52 -6.46
C SER A 84 0.78 8.71 -6.86
N THR A 85 0.39 8.22 -8.03
CA THR A 85 -0.99 8.32 -8.52
C THR A 85 -1.97 7.52 -7.64
N ILE A 86 -1.67 6.26 -7.33
CA ILE A 86 -2.57 5.45 -6.49
C ILE A 86 -2.63 5.97 -5.05
N GLN A 87 -1.52 6.49 -4.53
CA GLN A 87 -1.46 7.03 -3.18
C GLN A 87 -2.24 8.35 -3.05
N ALA A 88 -2.11 9.26 -4.02
CA ALA A 88 -2.90 10.48 -4.06
C ALA A 88 -4.41 10.19 -4.15
N LEU A 89 -4.83 9.27 -5.01
CA LEU A 89 -6.22 8.80 -5.10
C LEU A 89 -6.67 8.11 -3.80
N GLY A 90 -5.77 7.39 -3.13
CA GLY A 90 -6.01 6.77 -1.82
C GLY A 90 -6.23 7.80 -0.72
N VAL A 91 -5.43 8.86 -0.66
CA VAL A 91 -5.63 9.98 0.28
C VAL A 91 -6.96 10.65 0.03
N TRP A 92 -7.30 10.97 -1.21
CA TRP A 92 -8.59 11.56 -1.58
C TRP A 92 -9.76 10.70 -1.10
N GLN A 93 -9.73 9.39 -1.33
CA GLN A 93 -10.76 8.45 -0.89
C GLN A 93 -10.84 8.33 0.64
N LEU A 94 -9.72 7.99 1.28
CA LEU A 94 -9.68 7.59 2.69
C LEU A 94 -9.71 8.78 3.66
N SER A 95 -9.47 10.01 3.18
CA SER A 95 -9.59 11.21 4.01
C SER A 95 -11.04 11.63 4.31
N GLY A 96 -12.01 11.10 3.55
CA GLY A 96 -13.42 11.43 3.66
C GLY A 96 -13.95 12.37 2.57
N MET A 97 -13.10 12.94 1.74
CA MET A 97 -13.49 13.86 0.65
C MET A 97 -14.38 13.20 -0.42
N MET A 98 -14.37 11.88 -0.53
CA MET A 98 -15.23 11.13 -1.48
C MET A 98 -16.53 10.60 -0.86
N ARG A 99 -16.89 11.00 0.37
CA ARG A 99 -18.12 10.47 1.04
C ARG A 99 -19.39 10.70 0.25
N ALA A 100 -19.55 11.88 -0.37
CA ALA A 100 -20.69 12.19 -1.22
C ALA A 100 -20.87 11.20 -2.39
N TYR A 101 -19.79 10.51 -2.77
CA TYR A 101 -19.74 9.52 -3.85
C TYR A 101 -19.64 8.08 -3.33
N GLY A 102 -20.00 7.83 -2.07
CA GLY A 102 -19.91 6.50 -1.45
C GLY A 102 -18.48 5.99 -1.32
N ASN A 103 -17.49 6.86 -1.20
CA ASN A 103 -16.06 6.55 -1.18
C ASN A 103 -15.55 5.80 -2.43
N SER A 104 -16.25 5.91 -3.54
CA SER A 104 -15.91 5.27 -4.81
C SER A 104 -15.03 6.19 -5.65
N LYS A 105 -13.79 5.80 -5.95
CA LYS A 105 -12.90 6.51 -6.87
C LYS A 105 -13.54 6.65 -8.25
N ARG A 106 -14.20 5.60 -8.75
CA ARG A 106 -14.90 5.61 -10.04
C ARG A 106 -15.96 6.71 -10.13
N ASN A 107 -16.69 6.95 -9.06
CA ASN A 107 -17.78 7.93 -9.04
C ASN A 107 -17.30 9.35 -8.73
N ALA A 108 -16.28 9.49 -7.87
CA ALA A 108 -15.77 10.77 -7.42
C ALA A 108 -14.78 11.40 -8.40
N VAL A 109 -13.94 10.59 -9.07
CA VAL A 109 -12.98 11.09 -10.05
C VAL A 109 -13.73 11.57 -11.30
N PRO A 110 -13.61 12.85 -11.73
CA PRO A 110 -14.28 13.39 -12.91
C PRO A 110 -13.96 12.55 -14.17
N ALA A 111 -14.92 12.45 -15.08
CA ALA A 111 -14.78 11.61 -16.28
C ALA A 111 -13.52 11.93 -17.08
N TRP A 112 -13.24 13.23 -17.32
CA TRP A 112 -12.06 13.70 -18.03
C TRP A 112 -10.75 13.24 -17.37
N MET A 113 -10.65 13.34 -16.05
CA MET A 113 -9.47 12.92 -15.28
C MET A 113 -9.34 11.39 -15.29
N ARG A 114 -10.44 10.67 -15.13
CA ARG A 114 -10.46 9.19 -15.19
C ARG A 114 -9.96 8.68 -16.53
N GLU A 115 -10.41 9.27 -17.64
CA GLU A 115 -9.95 8.92 -18.98
C GLU A 115 -8.45 9.16 -19.16
N GLN A 116 -7.92 10.28 -18.65
CA GLN A 116 -6.48 10.57 -18.69
C GLN A 116 -5.68 9.54 -17.90
N ILE A 117 -6.06 9.27 -16.65
CA ILE A 117 -5.38 8.29 -15.79
C ILE A 117 -5.40 6.90 -16.43
N VAL A 118 -6.57 6.44 -16.91
CA VAL A 118 -6.71 5.12 -17.54
C VAL A 118 -5.82 5.03 -18.78
N ARG A 119 -5.81 6.06 -19.63
CA ARG A 119 -4.94 6.12 -20.82
C ARG A 119 -3.47 6.04 -20.41
N TYR A 120 -3.04 6.83 -19.44
CA TYR A 120 -1.67 6.83 -18.93
C TYR A 120 -1.27 5.44 -18.42
N ILE A 121 -2.05 4.86 -17.52
CA ILE A 121 -1.72 3.54 -16.94
C ILE A 121 -1.69 2.44 -18.01
N LYS A 122 -2.64 2.41 -18.96
CA LYS A 122 -2.62 1.44 -20.06
C LYS A 122 -1.39 1.60 -20.97
N SER A 123 -0.86 2.81 -21.14
CA SER A 123 0.34 3.05 -21.95
C SER A 123 1.61 2.44 -21.35
N LEU A 124 1.61 2.13 -20.05
CA LEU A 124 2.74 1.51 -19.34
C LEU A 124 2.80 -0.01 -19.54
N GLN A 125 1.71 -0.65 -20.01
CA GLN A 125 1.62 -2.10 -20.04
C GLN A 125 2.41 -2.70 -21.21
N ASP A 126 3.30 -3.64 -20.89
CA ASP A 126 4.08 -4.42 -21.84
C ASP A 126 3.22 -5.54 -22.46
N PRO A 127 3.13 -5.63 -23.80
CA PRO A 127 2.27 -6.59 -24.47
C PRO A 127 2.74 -8.05 -24.33
N ASP A 128 4.04 -8.27 -24.12
CA ASP A 128 4.62 -9.61 -24.10
C ASP A 128 4.49 -10.28 -22.73
N THR A 129 4.58 -9.48 -21.66
CA THR A 129 4.61 -9.99 -20.29
C THR A 129 3.39 -9.62 -19.46
N GLY A 130 2.63 -8.59 -19.87
CA GLY A 130 1.51 -8.03 -19.11
C GLY A 130 1.92 -7.22 -17.88
N PHE A 131 3.22 -7.06 -17.58
CA PHE A 131 3.72 -6.14 -16.57
C PHE A 131 3.62 -4.69 -17.02
N PHE A 132 3.78 -3.76 -16.07
CA PHE A 132 3.77 -2.32 -16.34
C PHE A 132 5.17 -1.75 -16.11
N TYR A 133 5.64 -0.94 -17.05
CA TYR A 133 6.97 -0.35 -17.02
C TYR A 133 6.87 1.17 -17.20
N HIS A 134 7.35 1.87 -16.19
CA HIS A 134 7.32 3.32 -16.18
C HIS A 134 8.37 3.91 -17.14
N PRO A 135 8.03 4.93 -17.96
CA PRO A 135 8.95 5.47 -18.99
C PRO A 135 10.22 6.07 -18.40
N GLN A 136 10.17 6.64 -17.20
CA GLN A 136 11.34 7.19 -16.52
C GLN A 136 12.47 6.16 -16.38
N TRP A 137 12.14 4.91 -16.04
CA TRP A 137 13.16 3.87 -15.77
C TRP A 137 13.29 2.86 -16.91
N GLY A 138 12.22 2.62 -17.64
CA GLY A 138 12.17 1.64 -18.72
C GLY A 138 12.21 0.18 -18.24
N LYS A 139 11.93 -0.74 -19.17
CA LYS A 139 11.82 -2.18 -18.90
C LYS A 139 13.14 -2.78 -18.39
N GLU A 140 14.23 -2.54 -19.12
CA GLU A 140 15.55 -3.11 -18.82
C GLU A 140 16.03 -2.77 -17.39
N PHE A 141 15.87 -1.51 -16.98
CA PHE A 141 16.27 -1.10 -15.64
C PHE A 141 15.35 -1.66 -14.58
N THR A 142 14.03 -1.65 -14.82
CA THR A 142 13.01 -2.13 -13.86
C THR A 142 13.08 -3.64 -13.66
N ASP A 143 13.43 -4.43 -14.68
CA ASP A 143 13.57 -5.88 -14.57
C ASP A 143 14.69 -6.30 -13.61
N GLY A 144 15.69 -5.45 -13.38
CA GLY A 144 16.67 -5.62 -12.32
C GLY A 144 16.14 -5.41 -10.90
N TYR A 145 14.90 -4.90 -10.74
CA TYR A 145 14.28 -4.57 -9.46
C TYR A 145 12.91 -5.24 -9.32
N VAL A 146 12.91 -6.53 -9.04
CA VAL A 146 11.70 -7.36 -8.95
C VAL A 146 10.63 -6.75 -8.04
N LEU A 147 11.05 -6.16 -6.91
CA LEU A 147 10.13 -5.46 -6.00
C LEU A 147 9.37 -4.33 -6.71
N ARG A 148 10.06 -3.49 -7.50
CA ARG A 148 9.39 -2.38 -8.22
C ARG A 148 8.45 -2.90 -9.29
N ARG A 149 8.88 -3.84 -10.10
CA ARG A 149 8.06 -4.47 -11.13
C ARG A 149 6.78 -5.09 -10.56
N ALA A 150 6.90 -5.82 -9.45
CA ALA A 150 5.75 -6.41 -8.77
C ALA A 150 4.80 -5.35 -8.20
N ARG A 151 5.32 -4.26 -7.65
CA ARG A 151 4.50 -3.15 -7.14
C ARG A 151 3.83 -2.36 -8.25
N ASP A 152 4.53 -2.02 -9.32
CA ASP A 152 3.91 -1.35 -10.48
C ASP A 152 2.77 -2.20 -11.05
N LEU A 153 2.92 -3.54 -11.11
CA LEU A 153 1.84 -4.45 -11.48
C LEU A 153 0.62 -4.30 -10.56
N LEU A 154 0.82 -4.29 -9.23
CA LEU A 154 -0.27 -4.15 -8.25
C LEU A 154 -0.93 -2.77 -8.34
N TRP A 155 -0.15 -1.71 -8.41
CA TRP A 155 -0.66 -0.35 -8.44
C TRP A 155 -1.41 -0.04 -9.73
N CYS A 156 -0.86 -0.41 -10.88
CA CYS A 156 -1.50 -0.17 -12.17
C CYS A 156 -2.80 -0.96 -12.32
N THR A 157 -2.80 -2.25 -11.98
CA THR A 157 -4.04 -3.04 -12.01
C THR A 157 -5.06 -2.55 -10.99
N GLY A 158 -4.61 -2.11 -9.81
CA GLY A 158 -5.46 -1.50 -8.79
C GLY A 158 -6.11 -0.19 -9.27
N ILE A 159 -5.34 0.72 -9.86
CA ILE A 159 -5.86 1.99 -10.41
C ILE A 159 -6.92 1.70 -11.48
N LEU A 160 -6.62 0.83 -12.44
CA LEU A 160 -7.56 0.49 -13.51
C LEU A 160 -8.87 -0.07 -12.96
N ASN A 161 -8.78 -1.04 -12.05
CA ASN A 161 -9.95 -1.63 -11.40
C ASN A 161 -10.78 -0.60 -10.62
N ASP A 162 -10.14 0.24 -9.82
CA ASP A 162 -10.80 1.27 -9.01
C ASP A 162 -11.52 2.32 -9.86
N LEU A 163 -10.99 2.60 -11.05
CA LEU A 163 -11.59 3.52 -12.02
C LEU A 163 -12.58 2.83 -12.98
N GLY A 164 -12.83 1.52 -12.81
CA GLY A 164 -13.78 0.75 -13.59
C GLY A 164 -13.31 0.43 -15.01
N SER A 165 -11.98 0.24 -15.18
CA SER A 165 -11.32 -0.19 -16.40
C SER A 165 -10.57 -1.50 -16.18
N ALA A 166 -10.04 -2.08 -17.26
CA ALA A 166 -9.21 -3.27 -17.20
C ALA A 166 -7.85 -3.01 -17.87
N PRO A 167 -6.81 -3.83 -17.63
CA PRO A 167 -5.58 -3.82 -18.43
C PRO A 167 -5.88 -4.06 -19.91
N THR A 168 -4.98 -3.64 -20.80
CA THR A 168 -5.08 -3.97 -22.22
C THR A 168 -4.83 -5.46 -22.46
N TYR A 169 -3.78 -6.00 -21.84
CA TYR A 169 -3.36 -7.40 -21.94
C TYR A 169 -3.58 -8.12 -20.62
N ASN A 170 -3.67 -9.46 -20.65
CA ASN A 170 -3.71 -10.25 -19.42
C ASN A 170 -2.47 -9.95 -18.56
N SER A 171 -2.67 -9.85 -17.25
CA SER A 171 -1.59 -9.53 -16.32
C SER A 171 -1.19 -10.73 -15.44
N PRO A 172 0.08 -10.83 -15.02
CA PRO A 172 0.59 -11.96 -14.23
C PRO A 172 -0.08 -12.16 -12.86
N ASN A 173 -0.80 -11.14 -12.36
CA ASN A 173 -1.57 -11.19 -11.12
C ASN A 173 -3.06 -11.49 -11.35
N GLY A 174 -3.43 -12.05 -12.50
CA GLY A 174 -4.74 -12.64 -12.80
C GLY A 174 -5.80 -11.70 -13.36
N TYR A 175 -5.50 -10.41 -13.58
CA TYR A 175 -6.45 -9.52 -14.26
C TYR A 175 -6.51 -9.83 -15.75
N LYS A 176 -7.72 -9.96 -16.27
CA LYS A 176 -7.97 -10.17 -17.71
C LYS A 176 -7.92 -8.86 -18.47
N GLY A 177 -7.26 -8.88 -19.61
CA GLY A 177 -7.20 -7.74 -20.52
C GLY A 177 -8.51 -7.52 -21.27
N ASP A 178 -8.84 -6.26 -21.56
CA ASP A 178 -10.01 -5.88 -22.38
C ASP A 178 -9.68 -5.71 -23.87
N GLY A 179 -8.41 -5.82 -24.26
CA GLY A 179 -7.97 -5.64 -25.64
C GLY A 179 -8.04 -4.20 -26.16
N ILE A 180 -8.28 -3.22 -25.28
CA ILE A 180 -8.38 -1.81 -25.67
C ILE A 180 -7.10 -1.09 -25.22
N ARG A 181 -6.30 -0.62 -26.18
CA ARG A 181 -5.06 0.15 -25.91
C ARG A 181 -5.38 1.55 -25.41
N TYR A 182 -4.35 2.21 -24.90
CA TYR A 182 -4.38 3.60 -24.42
C TYR A 182 -4.83 4.63 -25.49
N ASP A 183 -4.62 4.33 -26.78
CA ASP A 183 -5.01 5.15 -27.93
C ASP A 183 -6.43 4.80 -28.45
N GLY A 184 -7.13 3.86 -27.81
CA GLY A 184 -8.45 3.37 -28.20
C GLY A 184 -8.45 2.31 -29.29
N THR A 185 -7.28 1.90 -29.81
CA THR A 185 -7.19 0.80 -30.79
C THR A 185 -7.42 -0.55 -30.11
N SER A 186 -8.01 -1.49 -30.86
CA SER A 186 -8.26 -2.85 -30.37
C SER A 186 -7.13 -3.80 -30.74
N VAL A 187 -6.79 -4.70 -29.82
CA VAL A 187 -5.84 -5.79 -30.02
C VAL A 187 -6.45 -7.11 -29.59
N ALA A 188 -6.03 -8.19 -30.22
CA ALA A 188 -6.40 -9.53 -29.76
C ALA A 188 -5.74 -9.81 -28.39
N VAL A 189 -6.56 -10.25 -27.43
CA VAL A 189 -6.09 -10.76 -26.15
C VAL A 189 -6.39 -12.24 -26.12
N ALA A 190 -5.41 -13.05 -25.79
CA ALA A 190 -5.60 -14.48 -25.62
C ALA A 190 -6.52 -14.72 -24.42
N HIS A 191 -7.79 -14.92 -24.68
CA HIS A 191 -8.78 -15.29 -23.66
C HIS A 191 -8.84 -16.80 -23.42
N ASP A 192 -8.24 -17.59 -24.33
CA ASP A 192 -8.21 -19.04 -24.29
C ASP A 192 -6.78 -19.57 -24.44
N ALA A 193 -6.47 -20.67 -23.78
CA ALA A 193 -5.17 -21.33 -23.84
C ALA A 193 -4.76 -21.72 -25.29
N SER A 194 -5.75 -21.82 -26.20
CA SER A 194 -5.54 -22.14 -27.62
C SER A 194 -4.93 -20.99 -28.44
N LEU A 195 -5.08 -19.73 -28.01
CA LEU A 195 -4.49 -18.57 -28.72
C LEU A 195 -3.11 -18.19 -28.17
N SER A 196 -2.78 -18.65 -26.96
CA SER A 196 -1.40 -18.61 -26.45
C SER A 196 -0.46 -19.54 -27.23
N SER A 197 -1.00 -20.52 -27.97
CA SER A 197 -0.19 -21.47 -28.73
C SER A 197 0.61 -20.84 -29.88
N GLN A 198 0.13 -19.79 -30.55
CA GLN A 198 0.86 -19.17 -31.65
C GLN A 198 2.00 -18.23 -31.18
N ALA A 199 1.82 -17.54 -30.06
CA ALA A 199 2.90 -16.82 -29.40
C ALA A 199 3.85 -17.80 -28.67
N ALA A 200 3.30 -18.92 -28.16
CA ALA A 200 4.02 -19.99 -27.50
C ALA A 200 4.77 -20.92 -28.46
N GLU A 201 4.30 -21.15 -29.69
CA GLU A 201 5.03 -21.86 -30.73
C GLU A 201 6.34 -21.16 -31.08
N ASN A 202 6.39 -19.83 -31.01
CA ASN A 202 7.63 -19.05 -31.18
C ASN A 202 8.53 -19.02 -29.92
N THR A 203 8.03 -19.39 -28.74
CA THR A 203 8.78 -19.36 -27.46
C THR A 203 8.79 -20.71 -26.72
N GLY A 204 8.08 -21.74 -27.21
CA GLY A 204 7.95 -23.04 -26.56
C GLY A 204 7.13 -23.04 -25.26
N ARG A 205 6.22 -22.06 -25.07
CA ARG A 205 5.44 -21.91 -23.83
C ARG A 205 3.94 -21.86 -24.11
N GLU A 206 3.20 -22.85 -23.68
CA GLU A 206 1.72 -22.98 -23.82
C GLU A 206 0.89 -22.26 -22.75
N ARG A 207 1.44 -21.36 -21.90
CA ARG A 207 0.76 -20.86 -20.69
C ARG A 207 0.92 -19.35 -20.50
N SER A 208 0.01 -18.74 -19.70
CA SER A 208 0.15 -17.37 -19.22
C SER A 208 1.54 -17.16 -18.62
N TYR A 209 2.18 -16.03 -18.95
CA TYR A 209 3.50 -15.69 -18.45
C TYR A 209 3.57 -15.78 -16.93
N HIS A 210 4.52 -16.50 -16.41
CA HIS A 210 4.96 -16.43 -15.02
C HIS A 210 6.49 -16.43 -14.94
N ALA A 211 7.02 -15.87 -13.87
CA ALA A 211 8.47 -15.81 -13.69
C ALA A 211 9.06 -17.23 -13.50
N PRO A 212 10.27 -17.54 -14.03
CA PRO A 212 10.85 -18.88 -13.97
C PRO A 212 10.96 -19.49 -12.56
N HIS A 213 11.15 -18.67 -11.54
CA HIS A 213 11.20 -19.16 -10.16
C HIS A 213 9.85 -19.73 -9.65
N LEU A 214 8.76 -19.53 -10.39
CA LEU A 214 7.43 -20.07 -10.08
C LEU A 214 7.13 -21.39 -10.83
N ASP A 215 8.08 -21.94 -11.60
CA ASP A 215 7.87 -23.16 -12.38
C ASP A 215 7.49 -24.36 -11.50
N ASN A 216 8.19 -24.54 -10.37
CA ASN A 216 7.98 -25.62 -9.43
C ASN A 216 8.52 -25.28 -8.03
N LYS A 217 8.31 -26.21 -7.06
CA LYS A 217 8.75 -26.03 -5.67
C LYS A 217 10.26 -25.85 -5.51
N ASP A 218 11.07 -26.51 -6.33
CA ASP A 218 12.53 -26.49 -6.17
C ASP A 218 13.11 -25.16 -6.66
N THR A 219 12.62 -24.65 -7.82
CA THR A 219 12.98 -23.31 -8.32
C THR A 219 12.47 -22.22 -7.37
N PHE A 220 11.30 -22.42 -6.75
CA PHE A 220 10.77 -21.48 -5.78
C PHE A 220 11.58 -21.45 -4.49
N MET A 221 11.95 -22.60 -3.93
CA MET A 221 12.83 -22.65 -2.75
C MET A 221 14.21 -22.07 -3.03
N ALA A 222 14.80 -22.35 -4.20
CA ALA A 222 16.07 -21.75 -4.61
C ALA A 222 15.96 -20.20 -4.67
N TYR A 223 14.84 -19.68 -5.17
CA TYR A 223 14.57 -18.23 -5.19
C TYR A 223 14.47 -17.64 -3.78
N LEU A 224 13.78 -18.29 -2.83
CA LEU A 224 13.67 -17.82 -1.46
C LEU A 224 15.03 -17.76 -0.75
N LEU A 225 15.87 -18.78 -0.94
CA LEU A 225 17.22 -18.84 -0.37
C LEU A 225 18.15 -17.79 -0.98
N ASP A 226 18.13 -17.61 -2.30
CA ASP A 226 18.89 -16.57 -3.01
C ASP A 226 18.47 -15.15 -2.55
N LEU A 227 17.16 -14.93 -2.36
CA LEU A 227 16.63 -13.67 -1.86
C LEU A 227 17.09 -13.39 -0.42
N GLU A 228 17.07 -14.39 0.45
CA GLU A 228 17.57 -14.29 1.83
C GLU A 228 19.06 -13.92 1.87
N GLU A 229 19.87 -14.58 1.05
CA GLU A 229 21.30 -14.31 0.95
C GLU A 229 21.57 -12.89 0.42
N LYS A 230 20.95 -12.50 -0.69
CA LYS A 230 21.10 -11.16 -1.30
C LYS A 230 20.66 -10.03 -0.38
N ARG A 231 19.65 -10.26 0.44
CA ARG A 231 19.10 -9.29 1.40
C ARG A 231 19.72 -9.45 2.80
N LYS A 232 20.65 -10.38 3.01
CA LYS A 232 21.32 -10.63 4.30
C LYS A 232 20.31 -10.83 5.45
N GLY A 233 19.19 -11.50 5.20
CA GLY A 233 18.14 -11.75 6.18
C GLY A 233 17.32 -10.51 6.57
N ASP A 234 17.37 -9.40 5.83
CA ASP A 234 16.49 -8.25 6.06
C ASP A 234 15.04 -8.55 5.60
N PHE A 235 14.21 -8.97 6.54
CA PHE A 235 12.80 -9.30 6.27
C PHE A 235 11.90 -8.08 6.02
N TYR A 236 12.35 -6.85 6.20
CA TYR A 236 11.66 -5.70 5.64
C TYR A 236 11.74 -5.69 4.10
N GLY A 237 12.94 -5.86 3.56
CA GLY A 237 13.17 -5.94 2.11
C GLY A 237 12.60 -7.21 1.49
N ILE A 238 12.89 -8.38 2.09
CA ILE A 238 12.40 -9.70 1.67
C ILE A 238 10.87 -9.71 1.68
N GLY A 239 10.25 -9.39 2.81
CA GLY A 239 8.80 -9.39 2.97
C GLY A 239 8.11 -8.38 2.05
N SER A 240 8.73 -7.21 1.79
CA SER A 240 8.22 -6.24 0.83
C SER A 240 8.15 -6.83 -0.59
N GLN A 241 9.19 -7.55 -1.02
CA GLN A 241 9.23 -8.19 -2.32
C GLN A 241 8.21 -9.34 -2.40
N LEU A 242 8.26 -10.29 -1.47
CA LEU A 242 7.39 -11.46 -1.46
C LEU A 242 5.91 -11.10 -1.34
N THR A 243 5.55 -10.13 -0.49
CA THR A 243 4.17 -9.62 -0.40
C THR A 243 3.69 -9.01 -1.72
N SER A 244 4.56 -8.29 -2.43
CA SER A 244 4.21 -7.68 -3.71
C SER A 244 4.08 -8.70 -4.84
N GLU A 245 4.84 -9.79 -4.79
CA GLU A 245 4.75 -10.90 -5.74
C GLU A 245 3.66 -11.92 -5.39
N SER A 246 3.22 -12.00 -4.15
CA SER A 246 2.31 -13.06 -3.67
C SER A 246 0.99 -13.20 -4.44
N PRO A 247 0.38 -12.17 -5.07
CA PRO A 247 -0.74 -12.40 -6.00
C PRO A 247 -0.37 -13.28 -7.20
N GLN A 248 0.86 -13.18 -7.69
CA GLN A 248 1.37 -14.02 -8.78
C GLN A 248 1.54 -15.48 -8.29
N PHE A 249 1.96 -15.67 -7.03
CA PHE A 249 2.07 -17.00 -6.41
C PHE A 249 0.69 -17.65 -6.30
N VAL A 250 -0.34 -16.89 -5.89
CA VAL A 250 -1.72 -17.36 -5.83
C VAL A 250 -2.24 -17.79 -7.21
N GLU A 251 -1.97 -16.99 -8.25
CA GLU A 251 -2.37 -17.36 -9.62
C GLU A 251 -1.63 -18.60 -10.10
N ARG A 252 -0.34 -18.73 -9.77
CA ARG A 252 0.42 -19.95 -10.10
C ARG A 252 -0.08 -21.18 -9.34
N ASP A 253 -0.44 -21.04 -8.05
CA ASP A 253 -1.03 -22.12 -7.25
C ASP A 253 -2.33 -22.64 -7.87
N LYS A 254 -3.18 -21.77 -8.42
CA LYS A 254 -4.38 -22.18 -9.15
C LYS A 254 -4.02 -23.03 -10.37
N ALA A 255 -3.06 -22.59 -11.17
CA ALA A 255 -2.60 -23.34 -12.34
C ALA A 255 -1.97 -24.69 -11.95
N LEU A 256 -1.15 -24.74 -10.89
CA LEU A 256 -0.57 -25.99 -10.37
C LEU A 256 -1.64 -26.97 -9.89
N ALA A 257 -2.71 -26.46 -9.25
CA ALA A 257 -3.83 -27.30 -8.82
C ALA A 257 -4.60 -27.89 -10.02
N GLU A 258 -4.81 -27.11 -11.09
CA GLU A 258 -5.40 -27.57 -12.35
C GLU A 258 -4.53 -28.63 -13.04
N GLU A 259 -3.21 -28.54 -12.89
CA GLU A 259 -2.22 -29.51 -13.35
C GLU A 259 -2.17 -30.79 -12.50
N GLY A 260 -2.93 -30.84 -11.40
CA GLY A 260 -2.93 -31.98 -10.46
C GLY A 260 -1.71 -32.04 -9.53
N VAL A 261 -1.01 -30.92 -9.37
CA VAL A 261 0.16 -30.83 -8.49
C VAL A 261 -0.29 -30.74 -7.02
N GLY A 262 0.27 -31.59 -6.17
CA GLY A 262 -0.14 -31.76 -4.77
C GLY A 262 0.53 -30.82 -3.76
N TYR A 263 1.07 -29.65 -4.17
CA TYR A 263 1.64 -28.63 -3.28
C TYR A 263 1.20 -27.23 -3.66
N SER A 264 1.34 -26.27 -2.73
CA SER A 264 1.11 -24.84 -2.95
C SER A 264 2.38 -24.04 -2.64
N LEU A 265 2.77 -23.13 -3.53
CA LEU A 265 3.90 -22.22 -3.33
C LEU A 265 3.65 -21.28 -2.14
N MET A 266 2.39 -20.85 -1.94
CA MET A 266 2.02 -20.01 -0.80
C MET A 266 2.19 -20.74 0.54
N GLN A 267 1.87 -22.04 0.62
CA GLN A 267 2.11 -22.82 1.85
C GLN A 267 3.59 -23.07 2.09
N ILE A 268 4.36 -23.39 1.04
CA ILE A 268 5.83 -23.51 1.10
C ILE A 268 6.46 -22.22 1.62
N LEU A 269 5.99 -21.06 1.12
CA LEU A 269 6.45 -19.76 1.58
C LEU A 269 6.18 -19.56 3.07
N CYS A 270 4.97 -19.85 3.54
CA CYS A 270 4.64 -19.72 4.96
C CYS A 270 5.46 -20.67 5.84
N ASP A 271 5.66 -21.93 5.42
CA ASP A 271 6.51 -22.89 6.15
C ASP A 271 7.95 -22.39 6.28
N TRP A 272 8.49 -21.82 5.21
CA TRP A 272 9.82 -21.19 5.25
C TRP A 272 9.84 -19.97 6.17
N LEU A 273 8.84 -19.08 6.11
CA LEU A 273 8.72 -17.90 6.96
C LEU A 273 8.59 -18.27 8.44
N ASP A 274 7.87 -19.34 8.80
CA ASP A 274 7.74 -19.80 10.19
C ASP A 274 9.11 -20.04 10.85
N THR A 275 10.11 -20.47 10.06
CA THR A 275 11.48 -20.69 10.55
C THR A 275 12.27 -19.38 10.77
N LYS A 276 11.72 -18.23 10.35
CA LYS A 276 12.41 -16.93 10.37
C LYS A 276 11.89 -15.96 11.42
N GLN A 277 10.79 -16.31 12.08
CA GLN A 277 10.23 -15.47 13.14
C GLN A 277 11.11 -15.51 14.39
N ASP A 278 11.42 -14.33 14.93
CA ASP A 278 12.13 -14.17 16.19
C ASP A 278 11.23 -14.61 17.37
N PRO A 279 11.59 -15.65 18.13
CA PRO A 279 10.78 -16.15 19.23
C PRO A 279 10.73 -15.18 20.45
N ALA A 280 11.61 -14.18 20.53
CA ALA A 280 11.62 -13.20 21.61
C ALA A 280 10.67 -12.03 21.39
N THR A 281 10.37 -11.70 20.13
CA THR A 281 9.55 -10.54 19.77
C THR A 281 8.34 -10.90 18.90
N GLY A 282 8.34 -12.05 18.26
CA GLY A 282 7.36 -12.39 17.22
C GLY A 282 7.54 -11.59 15.92
N PHE A 283 8.63 -10.85 15.76
CA PHE A 283 8.91 -10.10 14.54
C PHE A 283 9.68 -10.95 13.51
N PHE A 284 9.74 -10.44 12.28
CA PHE A 284 10.62 -10.94 11.22
C PHE A 284 11.72 -9.89 11.03
N THR A 285 12.84 -10.03 11.73
CA THR A 285 13.94 -9.07 11.87
C THR A 285 13.52 -7.76 12.57
N SER A 286 12.33 -7.22 12.26
CA SER A 286 11.83 -5.95 12.79
C SER A 286 10.30 -5.89 12.70
N ILE A 287 9.72 -4.86 13.33
CA ILE A 287 8.30 -4.53 13.19
C ILE A 287 7.91 -4.26 11.71
N ASN A 288 8.84 -3.68 10.95
CA ASN A 288 8.63 -3.43 9.52
C ASN A 288 8.52 -4.75 8.74
N GLY A 289 9.34 -5.76 9.09
CA GLY A 289 9.25 -7.11 8.55
C GLY A 289 7.94 -7.79 8.90
N LEU A 290 7.46 -7.67 10.15
CA LEU A 290 6.18 -8.23 10.56
C LEU A 290 5.03 -7.72 9.68
N LEU A 291 4.92 -6.41 9.45
CA LEU A 291 3.89 -5.87 8.56
C LEU A 291 3.98 -6.48 7.16
N LYS A 292 5.17 -6.52 6.57
CA LYS A 292 5.33 -7.02 5.19
C LYS A 292 4.96 -8.48 5.06
N VAL A 293 5.37 -9.28 6.03
CA VAL A 293 5.09 -10.72 6.08
C VAL A 293 3.63 -11.00 6.39
N SER A 294 2.96 -10.19 7.23
CA SER A 294 1.55 -10.41 7.57
C SER A 294 0.61 -10.48 6.36
N GLY A 295 0.89 -9.69 5.32
CA GLY A 295 0.12 -9.74 4.07
C GLY A 295 0.21 -11.09 3.34
N ILE A 296 1.33 -11.81 3.50
CA ILE A 296 1.53 -13.15 2.94
C ILE A 296 0.64 -14.15 3.67
N TYR A 297 0.68 -14.16 5.00
CA TYR A 297 -0.14 -15.06 5.82
C TYR A 297 -1.63 -14.82 5.61
N SER A 298 -2.04 -13.57 5.46
CA SER A 298 -3.43 -13.23 5.13
C SER A 298 -3.89 -13.86 3.80
N ARG A 299 -3.04 -13.80 2.75
CA ARG A 299 -3.34 -14.45 1.45
C ARG A 299 -3.29 -15.95 1.52
N ALA A 300 -2.37 -16.51 2.30
CA ALA A 300 -2.26 -17.94 2.53
C ALA A 300 -3.39 -18.50 3.42
N GLN A 301 -4.23 -17.63 3.99
CA GLN A 301 -5.29 -17.97 4.94
C GLN A 301 -4.76 -18.77 6.15
N ARG A 302 -3.63 -18.33 6.68
CA ARG A 302 -2.89 -19.01 7.74
C ARG A 302 -2.54 -18.05 8.88
N GLU A 303 -2.56 -18.54 10.11
CA GLU A 303 -2.16 -17.77 11.29
C GLU A 303 -0.64 -17.55 11.32
N ILE A 304 -0.21 -16.34 11.72
CA ILE A 304 1.19 -16.02 12.00
C ILE A 304 1.59 -16.70 13.31
N PRO A 305 2.73 -17.44 13.40
CA PRO A 305 3.22 -17.94 14.69
C PRO A 305 3.42 -16.80 15.71
N ASN A 306 3.31 -17.10 17.00
CA ASN A 306 3.51 -16.15 18.12
C ASN A 306 2.77 -14.79 17.95
N SER A 307 1.55 -14.82 17.41
CA SER A 307 0.77 -13.62 17.10
C SER A 307 0.54 -12.71 18.30
N GLU A 308 0.26 -13.26 19.49
CA GLU A 308 0.03 -12.49 20.72
C GLU A 308 1.29 -11.72 21.12
N LEU A 309 2.43 -12.39 21.10
CA LEU A 309 3.73 -11.75 21.37
C LEU A 309 4.05 -10.67 20.35
N ALA A 310 3.78 -10.93 19.06
CA ALA A 310 4.02 -9.96 17.99
C ALA A 310 3.20 -8.68 18.17
N VAL A 311 1.92 -8.79 18.57
CA VAL A 311 1.06 -7.63 18.88
C VAL A 311 1.56 -6.86 20.09
N GLN A 312 1.91 -7.55 21.19
CA GLN A 312 2.44 -6.90 22.39
C GLN A 312 3.74 -6.16 22.07
N SER A 313 4.68 -6.82 21.39
CA SER A 313 5.95 -6.21 20.98
C SER A 313 5.76 -5.01 20.05
N ALA A 314 4.74 -5.00 19.21
CA ALA A 314 4.41 -3.86 18.36
C ALA A 314 3.87 -2.67 19.18
N ILE A 315 3.06 -2.91 20.20
CA ILE A 315 2.61 -1.88 21.16
C ILE A 315 3.81 -1.30 21.91
N ASP A 316 4.70 -2.16 22.43
CA ASP A 316 5.89 -1.73 23.18
C ASP A 316 6.84 -0.93 22.27
N PHE A 317 6.96 -1.28 20.98
CA PHE A 317 7.72 -0.51 20.00
C PHE A 317 7.15 0.90 19.79
N ILE A 318 5.81 1.04 19.69
CA ILE A 318 5.17 2.36 19.59
C ILE A 318 5.48 3.19 20.84
N LEU A 319 5.35 2.62 22.04
CA LEU A 319 5.53 3.29 23.32
C LEU A 319 6.99 3.61 23.64
N SER A 320 7.95 2.96 23.00
CA SER A 320 9.38 3.17 23.25
C SER A 320 9.79 4.62 22.99
N ASP A 321 10.84 5.08 23.70
CA ASP A 321 11.43 6.41 23.47
C ASP A 321 12.36 6.47 22.25
N LYS A 322 12.56 5.35 21.55
CA LYS A 322 13.39 5.32 20.35
C LYS A 322 12.75 6.19 19.26
N PRO A 323 13.49 7.19 18.72
CA PRO A 323 13.01 7.95 17.58
C PRO A 323 12.75 7.04 16.38
N ALA A 324 11.73 7.36 15.57
CA ALA A 324 11.52 6.67 14.32
C ALA A 324 12.61 7.04 13.31
N GLY A 325 13.20 6.05 12.64
CA GLY A 325 14.21 6.26 11.60
C GLY A 325 13.62 6.74 10.28
N SER A 326 12.33 6.44 10.05
CA SER A 326 11.55 6.87 8.89
C SER A 326 10.06 6.79 9.19
N ILE A 327 9.25 7.40 8.31
CA ILE A 327 7.78 7.43 8.44
C ILE A 327 7.17 6.03 8.52
N VAL A 328 7.79 5.03 7.92
CA VAL A 328 7.27 3.64 7.94
C VAL A 328 7.30 3.03 9.33
N GLU A 329 8.18 3.49 10.22
CA GLU A 329 8.22 3.03 11.62
C GLU A 329 7.08 3.60 12.49
N LEU A 330 6.29 4.54 11.95
CA LEU A 330 5.05 5.03 12.56
C LEU A 330 3.81 4.34 11.99
N TYR A 331 3.81 4.13 10.68
CA TYR A 331 2.73 3.47 9.95
C TYR A 331 2.71 1.94 10.17
N ASN A 332 3.88 1.30 10.05
CA ASN A 332 3.97 -0.16 10.03
C ASN A 332 3.50 -0.82 11.33
N PRO A 333 3.80 -0.31 12.54
CA PRO A 333 3.35 -0.94 13.78
C PRO A 333 1.82 -1.05 13.88
N TRP A 334 1.10 0.03 13.59
CA TRP A 334 -0.35 0.03 13.64
C TRP A 334 -0.99 -0.92 12.64
N ASN A 335 -0.46 -0.95 11.41
CA ASN A 335 -0.95 -1.86 10.39
C ASN A 335 -0.55 -3.31 10.66
N ALA A 336 0.62 -3.56 11.27
CA ALA A 336 1.01 -4.90 11.72
C ALA A 336 0.09 -5.43 12.83
N ILE A 337 -0.25 -4.59 13.82
CA ILE A 337 -1.23 -4.91 14.86
C ILE A 337 -2.57 -5.27 14.22
N ALA A 338 -3.10 -4.41 13.35
CA ALA A 338 -4.39 -4.62 12.69
C ALA A 338 -4.42 -5.92 11.88
N ASN A 339 -3.40 -6.16 11.06
CA ASN A 339 -3.30 -7.36 10.24
C ASN A 339 -3.17 -8.62 11.10
N THR A 340 -2.30 -8.62 12.12
CA THR A 340 -2.08 -9.78 12.98
C THR A 340 -3.35 -10.15 13.73
N ILE A 341 -4.04 -9.17 14.34
CA ILE A 341 -5.32 -9.41 15.02
C ILE A 341 -6.39 -9.94 14.05
N GLY A 342 -6.46 -9.35 12.85
CA GLY A 342 -7.39 -9.81 11.81
C GLY A 342 -7.13 -11.24 11.36
N ILE A 343 -5.86 -11.63 11.22
CA ILE A 343 -5.43 -12.99 10.86
C ILE A 343 -5.76 -13.96 11.98
N VAL A 344 -5.48 -13.62 13.25
CA VAL A 344 -5.83 -14.45 14.42
C VAL A 344 -7.33 -14.69 14.46
N GLY A 345 -8.15 -13.65 14.33
CA GLY A 345 -9.61 -13.80 14.38
C GLY A 345 -10.18 -14.67 13.27
N LYS A 346 -9.58 -14.64 12.09
CA LYS A 346 -10.11 -15.33 10.91
C LYS A 346 -9.53 -16.75 10.72
N TYR A 347 -8.26 -16.93 11.05
CA TYR A 347 -7.51 -18.16 10.74
C TYR A 347 -6.81 -18.78 11.96
N GLY A 348 -6.96 -18.15 13.15
CA GLY A 348 -6.32 -18.60 14.38
C GLY A 348 -6.90 -19.89 14.90
N ALA A 349 -6.01 -20.83 15.28
CA ALA A 349 -6.41 -22.03 15.98
C ALA A 349 -6.85 -21.75 17.41
N THR A 350 -7.67 -22.64 17.99
CA THR A 350 -7.97 -22.63 19.42
C THR A 350 -6.69 -22.93 20.20
N ARG A 351 -6.40 -22.13 21.23
CA ARG A 351 -5.20 -22.27 22.09
C ARG A 351 -5.55 -22.05 23.56
N VAL A 352 -4.75 -22.69 24.42
CA VAL A 352 -4.80 -22.39 25.87
C VAL A 352 -3.90 -21.18 26.17
N ILE A 353 -4.49 -20.10 26.68
CA ILE A 353 -3.80 -18.86 27.06
C ILE A 353 -4.20 -18.54 28.50
N ASP A 354 -3.22 -18.43 29.41
CA ASP A 354 -3.43 -18.19 30.86
C ASP A 354 -4.39 -19.22 31.52
N GLY A 355 -4.43 -20.46 31.00
CA GLY A 355 -5.27 -21.52 31.52
C GLY A 355 -6.69 -21.57 30.93
N GLU A 356 -7.05 -20.66 30.04
CA GLU A 356 -8.33 -20.62 29.34
C GLU A 356 -8.17 -21.10 27.89
N GLU A 357 -9.07 -21.96 27.43
CA GLU A 357 -9.14 -22.39 26.03
C GLU A 357 -9.89 -21.33 25.23
N LEU A 358 -9.18 -20.64 24.32
CA LEU A 358 -9.69 -19.53 23.53
C LEU A 358 -9.63 -19.85 22.03
N THR A 359 -10.74 -19.66 21.34
CA THR A 359 -10.81 -19.68 19.87
C THR A 359 -10.02 -18.51 19.25
N GLY A 360 -9.74 -18.57 17.95
CA GLY A 360 -9.08 -17.45 17.25
C GLY A 360 -9.84 -16.12 17.40
N GLU A 361 -11.18 -16.16 17.38
CA GLU A 361 -12.01 -14.94 17.56
C GLU A 361 -11.90 -14.37 18.98
N GLU A 362 -11.94 -15.21 20.01
CA GLU A 362 -11.78 -14.80 21.42
C GLU A 362 -10.37 -14.28 21.69
N ARG A 363 -9.35 -14.89 21.10
CA ARG A 363 -7.95 -14.42 21.13
C ARG A 363 -7.84 -13.04 20.49
N ALA A 364 -8.43 -12.83 19.31
CA ALA A 364 -8.46 -11.54 18.64
C ALA A 364 -9.21 -10.48 19.46
N ALA A 365 -10.34 -10.84 20.10
CA ALA A 365 -11.08 -9.94 20.98
C ALA A 365 -10.26 -9.51 22.21
N ARG A 366 -9.49 -10.45 22.79
CA ARG A 366 -8.54 -10.15 23.88
C ARG A 366 -7.45 -9.17 23.43
N LEU A 367 -6.84 -9.40 22.28
CA LEU A 367 -5.82 -8.51 21.72
C LEU A 367 -6.37 -7.10 21.45
N ARG A 368 -7.58 -6.97 20.89
CA ARG A 368 -8.25 -5.68 20.67
C ARG A 368 -8.45 -4.93 21.99
N ARG A 369 -8.82 -5.62 23.08
CA ARG A 369 -8.96 -5.00 24.40
C ARG A 369 -7.64 -4.37 24.86
N ILE A 370 -6.52 -5.08 24.70
CA ILE A 370 -5.20 -4.55 25.05
C ILE A 370 -4.87 -3.30 24.20
N VAL A 371 -5.19 -3.31 22.90
CA VAL A 371 -5.00 -2.13 22.04
C VAL A 371 -5.86 -0.96 22.49
N HIS A 372 -7.13 -1.19 22.86
CA HIS A 372 -8.01 -0.13 23.39
C HIS A 372 -7.49 0.46 24.70
N GLU A 373 -7.04 -0.36 25.63
CA GLU A 373 -6.52 0.07 26.93
C GLU A 373 -5.23 0.92 26.79
N THR A 374 -4.40 0.60 25.80
CA THR A 374 -3.14 1.31 25.53
C THR A 374 -3.28 2.47 24.54
N ALA A 375 -4.44 2.61 23.86
CA ALA A 375 -4.65 3.56 22.78
C ALA A 375 -4.35 5.03 23.14
N PRO A 376 -4.76 5.59 24.27
CA PRO A 376 -4.42 6.99 24.59
C PRO A 376 -2.92 7.25 24.62
N ALA A 377 -2.15 6.34 25.22
CA ALA A 377 -0.69 6.46 25.30
C ALA A 377 0.00 6.23 23.95
N THR A 378 -0.41 5.18 23.21
CA THR A 378 0.18 4.86 21.89
C THR A 378 -0.12 5.94 20.86
N LEU A 379 -1.31 6.54 20.87
CA LEU A 379 -1.68 7.67 20.00
C LEU A 379 -0.89 8.93 20.33
N ALA A 380 -0.73 9.27 21.61
CA ALA A 380 0.08 10.41 22.04
C ALA A 380 1.55 10.23 21.59
N LYS A 381 2.11 9.03 21.78
CA LYS A 381 3.48 8.73 21.36
C LYS A 381 3.63 8.70 19.84
N THR A 382 2.62 8.23 19.11
CA THR A 382 2.58 8.31 17.65
C THR A 382 2.61 9.75 17.16
N LYS A 383 1.80 10.65 17.73
CA LYS A 383 1.81 12.09 17.41
C LYS A 383 3.19 12.72 17.67
N GLU A 384 3.77 12.45 18.85
CA GLU A 384 5.11 12.94 19.23
C GLU A 384 6.16 12.57 18.19
N LYS A 385 6.21 11.28 17.82
CA LYS A 385 7.18 10.75 16.84
C LYS A 385 6.87 11.21 15.40
N LEU A 386 5.62 11.55 15.08
CA LEU A 386 5.20 12.01 13.75
C LEU A 386 5.59 13.46 13.48
N ALA A 387 5.62 14.31 14.51
CA ALA A 387 5.83 15.75 14.36
C ALA A 387 7.08 16.15 13.57
N PRO A 388 8.27 15.50 13.71
CA PRO A 388 9.46 15.85 12.94
C PRO A 388 9.33 15.60 11.41
N TYR A 389 8.37 14.77 10.99
CA TYR A 389 8.14 14.41 9.58
C TYR A 389 7.23 15.40 8.86
N ALA A 390 6.52 16.26 9.59
CA ALA A 390 5.68 17.32 9.01
C ALA A 390 6.52 18.30 8.20
N LYS A 391 6.01 18.68 7.03
CA LYS A 391 6.65 19.59 6.08
C LYS A 391 5.69 20.73 5.69
N PRO A 392 6.19 21.76 5.00
CA PRO A 392 5.33 22.84 4.53
C PRO A 392 4.10 22.34 3.77
N ARG A 393 3.04 23.14 3.76
CA ARG A 393 1.78 22.87 3.06
C ARG A 393 1.06 21.60 3.52
N GLY A 394 1.20 21.23 4.83
CA GLY A 394 0.51 20.08 5.41
C GLY A 394 0.99 18.71 4.91
N SER A 395 2.08 18.67 4.16
CA SER A 395 2.70 17.45 3.65
C SER A 395 3.59 16.77 4.71
N PHE A 396 4.00 15.53 4.45
CA PHE A 396 4.96 14.79 5.27
C PHE A 396 6.05 14.21 4.39
N SER A 397 7.22 13.96 4.97
CA SER A 397 8.36 13.39 4.25
C SER A 397 8.77 12.03 4.79
N TYR A 398 9.45 11.24 3.96
CA TYR A 398 9.89 9.89 4.30
C TYR A 398 10.91 9.86 5.43
N THR A 399 11.79 10.87 5.50
CA THR A 399 12.73 11.09 6.60
C THR A 399 12.50 12.47 7.23
N VAL A 400 13.08 12.71 8.39
CA VAL A 400 13.00 14.04 9.05
C VAL A 400 13.60 15.16 8.20
N ASN A 401 14.50 14.84 7.27
CA ASN A 401 15.19 15.80 6.41
C ASN A 401 14.47 16.07 5.07
N GLY A 402 13.58 15.18 4.65
CA GLY A 402 12.86 15.30 3.37
C GLY A 402 12.55 13.94 2.73
N PRO A 403 12.16 13.92 1.43
CA PRO A 403 11.82 12.73 0.67
C PRO A 403 12.94 11.70 0.62
N ALA A 404 12.58 10.44 0.41
CA ALA A 404 13.57 9.45 0.00
C ALA A 404 13.98 9.72 -1.45
N ILE A 405 15.29 9.66 -1.74
CA ILE A 405 15.81 9.85 -3.11
C ILE A 405 15.38 8.70 -4.03
N ASN A 406 15.18 7.52 -3.46
CA ASN A 406 14.75 6.32 -4.19
C ASN A 406 13.49 5.73 -3.58
N SER A 407 12.54 5.29 -4.43
CA SER A 407 11.41 4.45 -4.06
C SER A 407 11.53 3.08 -4.69
N CYS A 408 11.53 2.01 -3.86
CA CYS A 408 11.67 0.62 -4.32
C CYS A 408 12.88 0.39 -5.25
N GLY A 409 13.98 1.11 -5.02
CA GLY A 409 15.18 1.05 -5.84
C GLY A 409 15.19 2.01 -7.05
N MET A 410 14.08 2.66 -7.36
CA MET A 410 13.98 3.62 -8.47
C MET A 410 14.31 5.04 -8.00
N PRO A 411 15.15 5.80 -8.70
CA PRO A 411 15.38 7.21 -8.40
C PRO A 411 14.11 8.02 -8.69
N VAL A 412 13.63 8.80 -7.72
CA VAL A 412 12.37 9.55 -7.79
C VAL A 412 12.55 11.06 -7.61
N VAL A 413 13.65 11.50 -7.03
CA VAL A 413 14.06 12.92 -6.93
C VAL A 413 15.57 13.03 -7.10
N ASP A 414 16.04 14.20 -7.54
CA ASP A 414 17.47 14.45 -7.72
C ASP A 414 18.21 14.54 -6.38
N LYS A 415 17.65 15.28 -5.43
CA LYS A 415 18.24 15.50 -4.11
C LYS A 415 17.18 15.64 -3.03
N GLN A 416 17.56 15.38 -1.79
CA GLN A 416 16.69 15.55 -0.64
C GLN A 416 16.56 17.04 -0.28
N LEU A 417 15.36 17.61 -0.47
CA LEU A 417 15.00 18.96 -0.07
C LEU A 417 14.09 18.91 1.16
N PHE A 418 13.93 20.04 1.86
CA PHE A 418 13.00 20.15 3.00
C PHE A 418 11.55 20.31 2.49
N GLU A 419 11.02 19.24 1.94
CA GLU A 419 9.66 19.15 1.38
C GLU A 419 9.02 17.81 1.73
N GLY A 420 7.72 17.67 1.47
CA GLY A 420 7.01 16.39 1.58
C GLY A 420 7.05 15.56 0.31
N ASP A 421 6.69 14.30 0.45
CA ASP A 421 6.45 13.39 -0.67
C ASP A 421 5.10 12.68 -0.54
N VAL A 422 4.56 12.24 -1.68
CA VAL A 422 3.22 11.63 -1.75
C VAL A 422 3.16 10.34 -0.94
N ASN A 423 4.21 9.51 -1.02
CA ASN A 423 4.26 8.26 -0.28
C ASN A 423 4.22 8.51 1.24
N ALA A 424 5.09 9.38 1.75
CA ALA A 424 5.13 9.69 3.17
C ALA A 424 3.84 10.37 3.65
N THR A 425 3.27 11.27 2.86
CA THR A 425 2.03 11.97 3.21
C THR A 425 0.85 10.99 3.28
N HIS A 426 0.76 10.03 2.36
CA HIS A 426 -0.19 8.93 2.45
C HIS A 426 0.03 8.09 3.71
N LEU A 427 1.27 7.65 3.96
CA LEU A 427 1.62 6.82 5.12
C LEU A 427 1.36 7.54 6.44
N ALA A 428 1.66 8.84 6.52
CA ALA A 428 1.49 9.67 7.72
C ALA A 428 0.02 10.01 8.03
N SER A 429 -0.85 10.01 7.03
CA SER A 429 -2.25 10.42 7.15
C SER A 429 -3.21 9.24 7.05
N THR A 430 -3.78 9.02 5.89
CA THR A 430 -4.83 8.02 5.67
C THR A 430 -4.36 6.59 5.89
N GLY A 431 -3.11 6.28 5.57
CA GLY A 431 -2.52 4.97 5.82
C GLY A 431 -2.37 4.68 7.31
N LEU A 432 -1.81 5.64 8.07
CA LEU A 432 -1.66 5.55 9.53
C LEU A 432 -3.02 5.42 10.22
N LEU A 433 -3.96 6.30 9.89
CA LEU A 433 -5.30 6.29 10.48
C LEU A 433 -6.06 5.00 10.14
N SER A 434 -5.94 4.50 8.93
CA SER A 434 -6.52 3.21 8.55
C SER A 434 -6.01 2.07 9.43
N GLY A 435 -4.70 2.03 9.70
CA GLY A 435 -4.09 1.07 10.61
C GLY A 435 -4.59 1.23 12.06
N ILE A 436 -4.66 2.47 12.55
CA ILE A 436 -5.16 2.79 13.90
C ILE A 436 -6.62 2.33 14.05
N TYR A 437 -7.51 2.76 13.15
CA TYR A 437 -8.94 2.38 13.22
C TYR A 437 -9.13 0.86 13.07
N SER A 438 -8.39 0.22 12.20
CA SER A 438 -8.46 -1.24 12.04
C SER A 438 -7.95 -1.99 13.27
N GLY A 439 -6.84 -1.54 13.88
CA GLY A 439 -6.30 -2.09 15.13
C GLY A 439 -7.28 -1.96 16.29
N LEU A 440 -8.04 -0.87 16.33
CA LEU A 440 -9.10 -0.62 17.28
C LEU A 440 -10.44 -1.30 16.91
N ALA A 441 -10.50 -2.07 15.82
CA ALA A 441 -11.73 -2.65 15.28
C ALA A 441 -12.85 -1.63 14.97
N LEU A 442 -12.46 -0.41 14.63
CA LEU A 442 -13.37 0.67 14.24
C LEU A 442 -13.38 0.83 12.72
N SER A 443 -14.43 1.45 12.17
CA SER A 443 -14.45 1.79 10.74
C SER A 443 -13.29 2.73 10.39
N SER A 444 -12.52 2.44 9.35
CA SER A 444 -11.41 3.28 8.88
C SER A 444 -11.84 4.69 8.45
N LEU A 445 -13.14 4.91 8.24
CA LEU A 445 -13.75 6.19 7.90
C LEU A 445 -14.68 6.69 9.01
N ALA A 446 -14.52 6.22 10.25
CA ALA A 446 -15.37 6.62 11.37
C ALA A 446 -15.43 8.16 11.49
N VAL A 447 -14.27 8.82 11.45
CA VAL A 447 -14.19 10.28 11.40
C VAL A 447 -13.34 10.70 10.19
N PRO A 448 -13.89 11.51 9.25
CA PRO A 448 -13.14 12.00 8.10
C PRO A 448 -12.08 13.03 8.52
N ILE A 449 -10.92 13.00 7.86
CA ILE A 449 -9.88 14.02 8.02
C ILE A 449 -10.36 15.36 7.44
N PHE A 450 -10.96 15.29 6.25
CA PHE A 450 -11.47 16.41 5.46
C PHE A 450 -12.95 16.25 5.19
N SER A 451 -13.62 17.34 4.84
CA SER A 451 -15.05 17.40 4.53
C SER A 451 -15.33 17.04 3.05
N GLU A 452 -16.59 16.85 2.73
CA GLU A 452 -17.05 16.70 1.34
C GLU A 452 -16.79 17.99 0.54
N ASP A 453 -16.97 19.18 1.17
CA ASP A 453 -16.69 20.49 0.56
C ASP A 453 -15.19 20.61 0.19
N ASP A 454 -14.30 20.02 1.00
CA ASP A 454 -12.88 19.91 0.68
C ASP A 454 -12.64 19.05 -0.57
N GLY A 455 -13.47 18.05 -0.78
CA GLY A 455 -13.45 17.22 -2.00
C GLY A 455 -13.85 18.01 -3.24
N GLU A 456 -14.90 18.84 -3.16
CA GLU A 456 -15.32 19.72 -4.25
C GLU A 456 -14.24 20.78 -4.56
N ARG A 457 -13.64 21.36 -3.53
CA ARG A 457 -12.49 22.27 -3.67
C ARG A 457 -11.32 21.58 -4.37
N TYR A 458 -11.03 20.36 -4.03
CA TYR A 458 -9.94 19.58 -4.66
C TYR A 458 -10.18 19.40 -6.16
N ILE A 459 -11.40 19.02 -6.56
CA ILE A 459 -11.77 18.92 -7.98
C ILE A 459 -11.60 20.26 -8.69
N ALA A 460 -12.07 21.36 -8.10
CA ALA A 460 -11.96 22.69 -8.69
C ALA A 460 -10.48 23.10 -8.90
N LEU A 461 -9.58 22.78 -7.97
CA LEU A 461 -8.14 23.01 -8.11
C LEU A 461 -7.52 22.20 -9.27
N LEU A 462 -7.95 20.95 -9.46
CA LEU A 462 -7.50 20.11 -10.56
C LEU A 462 -7.99 20.66 -11.92
N GLU A 463 -9.23 21.10 -12.00
CA GLU A 463 -9.81 21.73 -13.21
C GLU A 463 -9.08 23.03 -13.56
N GLU A 464 -8.76 23.89 -12.58
CA GLU A 464 -7.99 25.11 -12.79
C GLU A 464 -6.61 24.80 -13.38
N ARG A 465 -5.94 23.75 -12.92
CA ARG A 465 -4.64 23.31 -13.47
C ARG A 465 -4.76 22.85 -14.92
N CYS A 466 -5.77 22.05 -15.24
CA CYS A 466 -6.03 21.61 -16.62
C CYS A 466 -6.27 22.78 -17.55
N ASN A 467 -7.08 23.76 -17.13
CA ASN A 467 -7.38 24.96 -17.93
C ASN A 467 -6.17 25.86 -18.18
N LYS A 468 -5.14 25.80 -17.33
CA LYS A 468 -3.88 26.56 -17.53
C LYS A 468 -2.95 25.92 -18.57
N VAL A 469 -3.05 24.61 -18.79
CA VAL A 469 -2.21 23.89 -19.78
C VAL A 469 -2.82 23.96 -21.19
N ILE A 470 -4.15 24.07 -21.29
CA ILE A 470 -4.86 24.15 -22.58
C ILE A 470 -4.75 25.55 -23.22
N LYS A 471 -4.40 26.57 -22.45
CA LYS A 471 -4.14 27.95 -22.94
C LYS A 471 -2.67 28.17 -23.30
#